data_595c41409cab56a5c875823458739063
#
_entry.id   595c41409cab56a5c875823458739063
#
_cell.length_a   1.000
_cell.length_b   1.000
_cell.length_c   1.000
_cell.angle_alpha   90.00
_cell.angle_beta   90.00
_cell.angle_gamma   90.00
#
_symmetry.space_group_name_H-M   'P 1'
#
loop_
_entity.id
_entity.type
_entity.pdbx_description
1 polymer ?
#
loop_
_entity_poly.entity_id
_entity_poly.type
_entity_poly.pdbx_seq_one_letter_code
_entity_poly.pdbx_strand_id
1 'polypeptide(L)'
;MFDGFSQVVIDIQGITINVVYGGNGPPILLLHGYPQTHVMWHKVASALADSYTVVAPDLRGYGDSGKPDANGDDNVYCKRSTAADQVQVMLQLGHESFHVIGHDRGARVGHRMALDSPTRVKTFTSLDVAPSQAAFDSMDSDLSFAWFHWHLMRQPEPLPERLIGSNAKFYLDFLLDRWTAKEGSITEEAYSEYLRCFSDPATIKASCAD
;
A
#
# COMPACT_ATOMS: atom_id res chain seq x y z
N MET A 1 10.85 -13.77 -6.42
CA MET A 1 9.39 -13.58 -6.26
C MET A 1 8.69 -13.03 -7.50
N PHE A 2 9.32 -12.19 -8.28
CA PHE A 2 8.76 -11.58 -9.50
C PHE A 2 9.58 -11.99 -10.72
N ASP A 3 9.58 -13.29 -11.03
CA ASP A 3 10.36 -13.82 -12.15
C ASP A 3 9.84 -13.23 -13.47
N GLY A 4 10.76 -12.70 -14.29
CA GLY A 4 10.42 -12.04 -15.55
C GLY A 4 9.92 -10.59 -15.43
N PHE A 5 9.86 -10.03 -14.21
CA PHE A 5 9.53 -8.62 -13.99
C PHE A 5 10.80 -7.77 -13.93
N SER A 6 10.64 -6.51 -14.29
CA SER A 6 11.65 -5.46 -14.11
C SER A 6 11.31 -4.62 -12.89
N GLN A 7 12.34 -4.02 -12.28
CA GLN A 7 12.18 -3.07 -11.18
C GLN A 7 12.78 -1.72 -11.58
N VAL A 8 12.12 -0.64 -11.22
CA VAL A 8 12.55 0.73 -11.47
C VAL A 8 12.17 1.63 -10.29
N VAL A 9 12.97 2.66 -10.08
CA VAL A 9 12.64 3.76 -9.16
C VAL A 9 12.25 4.97 -10.00
N ILE A 10 11.04 5.47 -9.78
CA ILE A 10 10.46 6.60 -10.52
C ILE A 10 10.42 7.81 -9.60
N ASP A 11 10.98 8.94 -10.03
CA ASP A 11 10.86 10.21 -9.31
C ASP A 11 9.54 10.90 -9.66
N ILE A 12 8.75 11.20 -8.64
CA ILE A 12 7.51 11.94 -8.72
C ILE A 12 7.67 13.24 -7.91
N GLN A 13 8.16 14.29 -8.55
CA GLN A 13 8.32 15.60 -7.93
C GLN A 13 9.15 15.57 -6.62
N GLY A 14 10.25 14.80 -6.64
CA GLY A 14 11.16 14.65 -5.50
C GLY A 14 10.79 13.53 -4.54
N ILE A 15 9.74 12.77 -4.81
CA ILE A 15 9.40 11.54 -4.07
C ILE A 15 9.69 10.35 -4.97
N THR A 16 10.58 9.48 -4.54
CA THR A 16 10.89 8.25 -5.29
C THR A 16 9.83 7.19 -5.04
N ILE A 17 9.36 6.54 -6.09
CA ILE A 17 8.43 5.41 -6.02
C ILE A 17 9.14 4.17 -6.58
N ASN A 18 9.29 3.14 -5.75
CA ASN A 18 9.77 1.84 -6.17
C ASN A 18 8.65 1.09 -6.87
N VAL A 19 8.94 0.54 -8.05
CA VAL A 19 7.93 -0.10 -8.91
C VAL A 19 8.48 -1.39 -9.47
N VAL A 20 7.73 -2.47 -9.34
CA VAL A 20 7.96 -3.73 -10.06
C VAL A 20 6.90 -3.84 -11.17
N TYR A 21 7.33 -4.15 -12.40
CA TYR A 21 6.41 -4.24 -13.53
C TYR A 21 6.82 -5.34 -14.52
N GLY A 22 5.84 -5.93 -15.21
CA GLY A 22 6.07 -7.00 -16.17
C GLY A 22 4.80 -7.43 -16.89
N GLY A 23 4.97 -8.39 -17.82
CA GLY A 23 3.87 -8.85 -18.65
C GLY A 23 3.62 -7.97 -19.87
N ASN A 24 2.59 -8.33 -20.66
CA ASN A 24 2.20 -7.63 -21.88
C ASN A 24 0.69 -7.68 -22.06
N GLY A 25 0.05 -6.53 -22.27
CA GLY A 25 -1.38 -6.40 -22.45
C GLY A 25 -1.93 -5.10 -21.86
N PRO A 26 -3.25 -5.02 -21.63
CA PRO A 26 -3.83 -3.85 -20.96
C PRO A 26 -3.18 -3.59 -19.59
N PRO A 27 -2.87 -2.33 -19.25
CA PRO A 27 -2.18 -2.03 -18.00
C PRO A 27 -3.08 -2.21 -16.78
N ILE A 28 -2.53 -2.84 -15.73
CA ILE A 28 -3.18 -3.06 -14.45
C ILE A 28 -2.25 -2.63 -13.30
N LEU A 29 -2.74 -1.75 -12.44
CA LEU A 29 -2.04 -1.23 -11.27
C LEU A 29 -2.48 -1.99 -10.02
N LEU A 30 -1.52 -2.55 -9.28
CA LEU A 30 -1.74 -3.33 -8.06
C LEU A 30 -1.25 -2.55 -6.83
N LEU A 31 -2.17 -2.09 -5.98
CA LEU A 31 -1.88 -1.27 -4.81
C LEU A 31 -1.98 -2.09 -3.53
N HIS A 32 -0.87 -2.20 -2.81
CA HIS A 32 -0.77 -2.95 -1.55
C HIS A 32 -1.39 -2.18 -0.37
N GLY A 33 -1.55 -2.87 0.77
CA GLY A 33 -2.04 -2.31 2.02
C GLY A 33 -1.00 -2.32 3.15
N TYR A 34 -1.45 -1.88 4.33
CA TYR A 34 -0.68 -1.88 5.56
C TYR A 34 -0.64 -3.29 6.19
N PRO A 35 0.46 -3.74 6.76
CA PRO A 35 1.81 -3.14 6.81
C PRO A 35 2.75 -3.72 5.74
N GLN A 36 2.22 -4.07 4.58
CA GLN A 36 2.89 -4.80 3.52
C GLN A 36 3.56 -3.87 2.50
N THR A 37 4.07 -4.46 1.41
CA THR A 37 4.71 -3.81 0.27
C THR A 37 4.17 -4.40 -1.03
N HIS A 38 4.68 -3.96 -2.19
CA HIS A 38 4.34 -4.56 -3.49
C HIS A 38 4.48 -6.09 -3.50
N VAL A 39 5.31 -6.63 -2.60
CA VAL A 39 5.58 -8.08 -2.51
C VAL A 39 4.33 -8.91 -2.19
N MET A 40 3.29 -8.33 -1.60
CA MET A 40 2.03 -9.06 -1.37
C MET A 40 1.43 -9.63 -2.67
N TRP A 41 1.75 -9.02 -3.79
CA TRP A 41 1.21 -9.41 -5.11
C TRP A 41 2.00 -10.53 -5.79
N HIS A 42 3.14 -10.99 -5.24
CA HIS A 42 4.06 -11.93 -5.91
C HIS A 42 3.39 -13.22 -6.42
N LYS A 43 2.38 -13.74 -5.68
CA LYS A 43 1.66 -14.95 -6.10
C LYS A 43 0.65 -14.71 -7.22
N VAL A 44 0.18 -13.48 -7.37
CA VAL A 44 -0.90 -13.11 -8.30
C VAL A 44 -0.34 -12.43 -9.54
N ALA A 45 0.73 -11.67 -9.38
CA ALA A 45 1.32 -10.86 -10.44
C ALA A 45 1.73 -11.68 -11.67
N SER A 46 2.36 -12.84 -11.45
CA SER A 46 2.80 -13.71 -12.56
C SER A 46 1.62 -14.22 -13.39
N ALA A 47 0.54 -14.66 -12.74
CA ALA A 47 -0.67 -15.10 -13.45
C ALA A 47 -1.37 -13.96 -14.20
N LEU A 48 -1.37 -12.75 -13.65
CA LEU A 48 -1.91 -11.58 -14.33
C LEU A 48 -1.04 -11.15 -15.51
N ALA A 49 0.27 -11.33 -15.43
CA ALA A 49 1.22 -10.96 -16.47
C ALA A 49 1.06 -11.76 -17.78
N ASP A 50 0.38 -12.90 -17.72
CA ASP A 50 0.02 -13.66 -18.93
C ASP A 50 -0.95 -12.88 -19.85
N SER A 51 -1.70 -11.92 -19.31
CA SER A 51 -2.75 -11.20 -20.04
C SER A 51 -2.71 -9.68 -19.84
N TYR A 52 -1.92 -9.18 -18.92
CA TYR A 52 -1.84 -7.76 -18.56
C TYR A 52 -0.40 -7.28 -18.46
N THR A 53 -0.20 -5.98 -18.68
CA THR A 53 0.98 -5.29 -18.18
C THR A 53 0.74 -4.94 -16.73
N VAL A 54 1.35 -5.69 -15.82
CA VAL A 54 1.21 -5.53 -14.37
C VAL A 54 2.18 -4.47 -13.88
N VAL A 55 1.70 -3.55 -13.06
CA VAL A 55 2.50 -2.53 -12.36
C VAL A 55 2.18 -2.61 -10.86
N ALA A 56 3.18 -2.92 -10.05
CA ALA A 56 3.05 -3.08 -8.60
C ALA A 56 4.04 -2.15 -7.88
N PRO A 57 3.64 -0.94 -7.52
CA PRO A 57 4.47 0.00 -6.77
C PRO A 57 4.44 -0.27 -5.27
N ASP A 58 5.46 0.19 -4.56
CA ASP A 58 5.33 0.53 -3.14
C ASP A 58 4.68 1.91 -3.01
N LEU A 59 3.68 2.04 -2.17
CA LEU A 59 3.07 3.35 -1.88
C LEU A 59 4.09 4.26 -1.20
N ARG A 60 3.94 5.61 -1.34
CA ARG A 60 4.78 6.52 -0.54
C ARG A 60 4.71 6.16 0.94
N GLY A 61 5.84 6.19 1.62
CA GLY A 61 5.94 5.81 3.02
C GLY A 61 6.16 4.32 3.28
N TYR A 62 6.07 3.47 2.25
CA TYR A 62 6.20 2.01 2.35
C TYR A 62 7.32 1.45 1.50
N GLY A 63 7.73 0.23 1.82
CA GLY A 63 8.71 -0.51 1.05
C GLY A 63 9.99 0.28 0.81
N ASP A 64 10.46 0.26 -0.42
CA ASP A 64 11.62 1.04 -0.87
C ASP A 64 11.23 2.39 -1.51
N SER A 65 9.95 2.78 -1.44
CA SER A 65 9.52 4.12 -1.83
C SER A 65 9.94 5.19 -0.83
N GLY A 66 10.00 6.43 -1.31
CA GLY A 66 10.33 7.61 -0.51
C GLY A 66 9.38 7.81 0.67
N LYS A 67 9.95 8.29 1.77
CA LYS A 67 9.27 8.52 3.04
C LYS A 67 9.43 9.99 3.45
N PRO A 68 8.75 10.93 2.75
CA PRO A 68 8.85 12.34 3.07
C PRO A 68 8.37 12.62 4.50
N ASP A 69 9.04 13.53 5.20
CA ASP A 69 8.56 13.96 6.50
C ASP A 69 7.29 14.81 6.34
N ALA A 70 6.23 14.43 7.04
CA ALA A 70 4.98 15.17 7.00
C ALA A 70 5.08 16.55 7.64
N ASN A 71 5.96 16.72 8.66
CA ASN A 71 6.14 17.99 9.37
C ASN A 71 4.82 18.66 9.82
N GLY A 72 3.83 17.83 10.17
CA GLY A 72 2.49 18.30 10.57
C GLY A 72 1.57 18.67 9.39
N ASP A 73 1.94 18.40 8.14
CA ASP A 73 1.07 18.56 6.99
C ASP A 73 0.37 17.23 6.64
N ASP A 74 -0.90 17.12 6.96
CA ASP A 74 -1.75 15.95 6.70
C ASP A 74 -1.89 15.64 5.20
N ASN A 75 -1.58 16.59 4.32
CA ASN A 75 -1.66 16.35 2.87
C ASN A 75 -0.53 15.46 2.36
N VAL A 76 0.58 15.34 3.07
CA VAL A 76 1.74 14.55 2.61
C VAL A 76 1.37 13.09 2.41
N TYR A 77 0.59 12.51 3.33
CA TYR A 77 0.18 11.10 3.27
C TYR A 77 -1.31 10.89 3.00
N CYS A 78 -2.06 11.94 2.69
CA CYS A 78 -3.47 11.78 2.36
C CYS A 78 -3.67 10.92 1.10
N LYS A 79 -4.80 10.21 1.03
CA LYS A 79 -5.09 9.28 -0.09
C LYS A 79 -5.10 9.97 -1.45
N ARG A 80 -5.36 11.28 -1.50
CA ARG A 80 -5.30 12.07 -2.74
C ARG A 80 -3.87 12.23 -3.23
N SER A 81 -2.94 12.57 -2.36
CA SER A 81 -1.52 12.72 -2.72
C SER A 81 -0.93 11.38 -3.15
N THR A 82 -1.20 10.32 -2.40
CA THR A 82 -0.75 8.97 -2.76
C THR A 82 -1.37 8.50 -4.08
N ALA A 83 -2.64 8.80 -4.36
CA ALA A 83 -3.29 8.48 -5.63
C ALA A 83 -2.66 9.26 -6.80
N ALA A 84 -2.33 10.53 -6.59
CA ALA A 84 -1.66 11.35 -7.60
C ALA A 84 -0.29 10.78 -7.98
N ASP A 85 0.50 10.29 -7.02
CA ASP A 85 1.77 9.62 -7.32
C ASP A 85 1.55 8.43 -8.26
N GLN A 86 0.58 7.58 -7.94
CA GLN A 86 0.35 6.36 -8.70
C GLN A 86 -0.15 6.64 -10.12
N VAL A 87 -0.93 7.71 -10.30
CA VAL A 87 -1.29 8.21 -11.64
C VAL A 87 -0.03 8.64 -12.40
N GLN A 88 0.88 9.36 -11.76
CA GLN A 88 2.14 9.79 -12.40
C GLN A 88 3.07 8.60 -12.71
N VAL A 89 3.14 7.60 -11.83
CA VAL A 89 3.85 6.34 -12.11
C VAL A 89 3.34 5.72 -13.41
N MET A 90 2.02 5.55 -13.54
CA MET A 90 1.43 4.95 -14.74
C MET A 90 1.70 5.78 -16.00
N LEU A 91 1.62 7.11 -15.91
CA LEU A 91 1.91 8.01 -17.03
C LEU A 91 3.38 7.94 -17.46
N GLN A 92 4.33 7.90 -16.52
CA GLN A 92 5.76 7.80 -16.83
C GLN A 92 6.11 6.44 -17.44
N LEU A 93 5.33 5.38 -17.14
CA LEU A 93 5.44 4.08 -17.80
C LEU A 93 4.70 4.03 -19.16
N GLY A 94 4.09 5.13 -19.61
CA GLY A 94 3.41 5.24 -20.90
C GLY A 94 1.93 4.79 -20.90
N HIS A 95 1.33 4.65 -19.71
CA HIS A 95 -0.05 4.17 -19.57
C HIS A 95 -1.01 5.32 -19.22
N GLU A 96 -1.76 5.82 -20.19
CA GLU A 96 -2.72 6.91 -19.98
C GLU A 96 -4.00 6.49 -19.27
N SER A 97 -4.42 5.23 -19.44
CA SER A 97 -5.60 4.65 -18.78
C SER A 97 -5.35 3.19 -18.44
N PHE A 98 -5.83 2.76 -17.27
CA PHE A 98 -5.47 1.47 -16.68
C PHE A 98 -6.56 0.92 -15.76
N HIS A 99 -6.47 -0.37 -15.46
CA HIS A 99 -7.26 -1.03 -14.43
C HIS A 99 -6.56 -0.87 -13.08
N VAL A 100 -7.32 -0.87 -11.98
CA VAL A 100 -6.77 -0.75 -10.62
C VAL A 100 -7.31 -1.87 -9.74
N ILE A 101 -6.44 -2.58 -9.06
CA ILE A 101 -6.76 -3.47 -7.95
C ILE A 101 -6.05 -2.93 -6.71
N GLY A 102 -6.79 -2.71 -5.64
CA GLY A 102 -6.22 -2.25 -4.38
C GLY A 102 -6.69 -3.11 -3.21
N HIS A 103 -5.82 -3.32 -2.25
CA HIS A 103 -6.10 -3.98 -0.99
C HIS A 103 -5.87 -3.02 0.17
N ASP A 104 -6.73 -3.02 1.18
CA ASP A 104 -6.65 -2.20 2.40
C ASP A 104 -6.38 -0.71 2.08
N ARG A 105 -5.27 -0.12 2.52
CA ARG A 105 -4.89 1.28 2.19
C ARG A 105 -4.77 1.51 0.69
N GLY A 106 -4.25 0.55 -0.05
CA GLY A 106 -4.19 0.61 -1.51
C GLY A 106 -5.58 0.68 -2.16
N ALA A 107 -6.58 0.01 -1.59
CA ALA A 107 -7.96 0.15 -2.08
C ALA A 107 -8.54 1.54 -1.78
N ARG A 108 -8.20 2.15 -0.65
CA ARG A 108 -8.60 3.54 -0.35
C ARG A 108 -7.94 4.54 -1.30
N VAL A 109 -6.68 4.30 -1.66
CA VAL A 109 -5.95 5.06 -2.70
C VAL A 109 -6.62 4.87 -4.06
N GLY A 110 -6.91 3.62 -4.45
CA GLY A 110 -7.60 3.31 -5.71
C GLY A 110 -8.99 3.93 -5.81
N HIS A 111 -9.77 3.90 -4.72
CA HIS A 111 -11.06 4.59 -4.64
C HIS A 111 -10.92 6.10 -4.85
N ARG A 112 -9.95 6.72 -4.17
CA ARG A 112 -9.67 8.16 -4.33
C ARG A 112 -9.22 8.48 -5.76
N MET A 113 -8.38 7.63 -6.34
CA MET A 113 -7.91 7.76 -7.72
C MET A 113 -9.06 7.69 -8.73
N ALA A 114 -10.00 6.74 -8.55
CA ALA A 114 -11.16 6.62 -9.43
C ALA A 114 -12.06 7.86 -9.40
N LEU A 115 -12.18 8.51 -8.24
CA LEU A 115 -12.95 9.76 -8.10
C LEU A 115 -12.23 10.98 -8.71
N ASP A 116 -10.90 11.08 -8.53
CA ASP A 116 -10.14 12.25 -8.99
C ASP A 116 -9.69 12.14 -10.46
N SER A 117 -9.59 10.91 -10.99
CA SER A 117 -9.09 10.62 -12.35
C SER A 117 -9.99 9.62 -13.09
N PRO A 118 -11.31 9.88 -13.23
CA PRO A 118 -12.27 8.91 -13.79
C PRO A 118 -12.01 8.56 -15.26
N THR A 119 -11.32 9.40 -16.01
CA THR A 119 -10.95 9.13 -17.40
C THR A 119 -9.75 8.18 -17.54
N ARG A 120 -8.97 8.01 -16.46
CA ARG A 120 -7.77 7.14 -16.42
C ARG A 120 -8.07 5.76 -15.84
N VAL A 121 -8.95 5.69 -14.86
CA VAL A 121 -9.30 4.44 -14.19
C VAL A 121 -10.42 3.74 -14.96
N LYS A 122 -10.08 2.69 -15.71
CA LYS A 122 -11.05 1.90 -16.50
C LYS A 122 -11.96 1.07 -15.62
N THR A 123 -11.38 0.39 -14.63
CA THR A 123 -12.10 -0.38 -13.60
C THR A 123 -11.35 -0.26 -12.28
N PHE A 124 -12.06 -0.34 -11.18
CA PHE A 124 -11.50 -0.40 -9.85
C PHE A 124 -12.03 -1.63 -9.11
N THR A 125 -11.13 -2.45 -8.59
CA THR A 125 -11.45 -3.59 -7.73
C THR A 125 -10.92 -3.32 -6.33
N SER A 126 -11.83 -3.31 -5.35
CA SER A 126 -11.52 -3.15 -3.93
C SER A 126 -11.49 -4.53 -3.27
N LEU A 127 -10.36 -4.86 -2.64
CA LEU A 127 -10.17 -6.11 -1.92
C LEU A 127 -10.16 -5.84 -0.41
N ASP A 128 -11.07 -6.51 0.29
CA ASP A 128 -11.14 -6.61 1.76
C ASP A 128 -11.12 -5.27 2.50
N VAL A 129 -11.82 -4.27 1.96
CA VAL A 129 -11.94 -2.96 2.61
C VAL A 129 -13.27 -2.27 2.25
N ALA A 130 -13.89 -1.66 3.26
CA ALA A 130 -15.00 -0.74 3.06
C ALA A 130 -14.50 0.69 2.79
N PRO A 131 -15.27 1.53 2.08
CA PRO A 131 -14.99 2.96 1.97
C PRO A 131 -14.80 3.59 3.36
N SER A 132 -13.83 4.49 3.51
CA SER A 132 -13.44 5.05 4.83
C SER A 132 -14.63 5.63 5.59
N GLN A 133 -15.50 6.41 4.93
CA GLN A 133 -16.67 6.99 5.57
C GLN A 133 -17.61 5.91 6.13
N ALA A 134 -17.96 4.90 5.32
CA ALA A 134 -18.82 3.81 5.76
C ALA A 134 -18.23 3.03 6.94
N ALA A 135 -16.89 2.82 6.92
CA ALA A 135 -16.17 2.18 8.01
C ALA A 135 -16.27 2.97 9.32
N PHE A 136 -16.09 4.30 9.27
CA PHE A 136 -16.20 5.16 10.45
C PHE A 136 -17.65 5.27 10.94
N ASP A 137 -18.63 5.36 10.03
CA ASP A 137 -20.04 5.45 10.38
C ASP A 137 -20.57 4.16 11.04
N SER A 138 -19.91 3.02 10.77
CA SER A 138 -20.24 1.69 11.31
C SER A 138 -19.40 1.32 12.53
N MET A 139 -18.56 2.23 13.06
CA MET A 139 -17.62 1.92 14.14
C MET A 139 -18.38 1.67 15.45
N ASP A 140 -18.36 0.44 15.91
CA ASP A 140 -18.84 0.02 17.23
C ASP A 140 -17.69 -0.49 18.12
N SER A 141 -18.00 -1.05 19.28
CA SER A 141 -16.98 -1.57 20.21
C SER A 141 -16.19 -2.73 19.62
N ASP A 142 -16.86 -3.63 18.90
CA ASP A 142 -16.22 -4.83 18.36
C ASP A 142 -15.31 -4.49 17.18
N LEU A 143 -15.78 -3.61 16.30
CA LEU A 143 -14.96 -3.11 15.19
C LEU A 143 -13.79 -2.27 15.68
N SER A 144 -14.00 -1.43 16.72
CA SER A 144 -12.92 -0.66 17.36
C SER A 144 -11.86 -1.56 17.98
N PHE A 145 -12.27 -2.67 18.60
CA PHE A 145 -11.35 -3.67 19.14
C PHE A 145 -10.60 -4.41 18.04
N ALA A 146 -11.28 -4.79 16.96
CA ALA A 146 -10.67 -5.47 15.82
C ALA A 146 -9.68 -4.55 15.08
N TRP A 147 -9.99 -3.25 14.98
CA TRP A 147 -9.17 -2.25 14.29
C TRP A 147 -8.43 -1.34 15.28
N PHE A 148 -7.98 -1.87 16.40
CA PHE A 148 -7.25 -1.14 17.43
C PHE A 148 -6.06 -0.32 16.88
N HIS A 149 -5.40 -0.82 15.82
CA HIS A 149 -4.27 -0.17 15.17
C HIS A 149 -4.63 1.20 14.56
N TRP A 150 -5.87 1.39 14.09
CA TRP A 150 -6.33 2.70 13.63
C TRP A 150 -6.36 3.73 14.76
N HIS A 151 -6.85 3.31 15.93
CA HIS A 151 -6.90 4.19 17.11
C HIS A 151 -5.51 4.46 17.67
N LEU A 152 -4.63 3.45 17.65
CA LEU A 152 -3.23 3.60 18.05
C LEU A 152 -2.50 4.58 17.14
N MET A 153 -2.50 4.37 15.82
CA MET A 153 -1.75 5.18 14.87
C MET A 153 -2.23 6.63 14.79
N ARG A 154 -3.49 6.91 15.17
CA ARG A 154 -4.04 8.27 15.26
C ARG A 154 -3.68 9.02 16.54
N GLN A 155 -2.98 8.40 17.47
CA GLN A 155 -2.50 9.12 18.65
C GLN A 155 -1.41 10.14 18.27
N PRO A 156 -1.25 11.23 19.07
CA PRO A 156 -0.21 12.21 18.79
C PRO A 156 1.20 11.63 18.79
N GLU A 157 2.03 12.10 17.86
CA GLU A 157 3.48 11.83 17.86
C GLU A 157 4.10 12.23 19.21
N PRO A 158 5.01 11.44 19.80
CA PRO A 158 5.65 10.25 19.26
C PRO A 158 5.09 8.93 19.84
N LEU A 159 3.84 8.88 20.29
CA LEU A 159 3.33 7.71 21.02
C LEU A 159 3.26 6.44 20.14
N PRO A 160 2.55 6.45 18.98
CA PRO A 160 2.46 5.23 18.18
C PRO A 160 3.82 4.81 17.62
N GLU A 161 4.63 5.75 17.16
CA GLU A 161 5.96 5.47 16.60
C GLU A 161 6.86 4.77 17.62
N ARG A 162 6.85 5.20 18.87
CA ARG A 162 7.65 4.59 19.94
C ARG A 162 7.11 3.22 20.33
N LEU A 163 5.80 3.07 20.46
CA LEU A 163 5.20 1.79 20.83
C LEU A 163 5.43 0.73 19.76
N ILE A 164 5.21 1.06 18.49
CA ILE A 164 5.42 0.15 17.36
C ILE A 164 6.93 -0.09 17.17
N GLY A 165 7.73 0.96 17.13
CA GLY A 165 9.16 0.87 16.86
C GLY A 165 9.97 0.18 17.96
N SER A 166 9.49 0.17 19.23
CA SER A 166 10.17 -0.52 20.32
C SER A 166 10.24 -2.05 20.08
N ASN A 167 9.31 -2.62 19.36
CA ASN A 167 9.29 -4.03 18.97
C ASN A 167 8.51 -4.25 17.66
N ALA A 168 9.04 -3.68 16.57
CA ALA A 168 8.39 -3.71 15.26
C ALA A 168 8.10 -5.14 14.78
N LYS A 169 9.02 -6.09 15.06
CA LYS A 169 8.81 -7.50 14.71
C LYS A 169 7.58 -8.08 15.42
N PHE A 170 7.49 -7.92 16.74
CA PHE A 170 6.35 -8.42 17.50
C PHE A 170 5.02 -7.83 17.01
N TYR A 171 5.03 -6.53 16.74
CA TYR A 171 3.84 -5.84 16.27
C TYR A 171 3.42 -6.33 14.87
N LEU A 172 4.38 -6.49 13.96
CA LEU A 172 4.14 -7.05 12.63
C LEU A 172 3.59 -8.48 12.70
N ASP A 173 4.24 -9.36 13.48
CA ASP A 173 3.81 -10.74 13.69
C ASP A 173 2.37 -10.79 14.20
N PHE A 174 2.06 -10.01 15.23
CA PHE A 174 0.72 -9.94 15.82
C PHE A 174 -0.36 -9.56 14.79
N LEU A 175 -0.07 -8.59 13.91
CA LEU A 175 -1.01 -8.18 12.88
C LEU A 175 -1.18 -9.26 11.81
N LEU A 176 -0.06 -9.79 11.29
CA LEU A 176 -0.10 -10.78 10.22
C LEU A 176 -0.75 -12.09 10.67
N ASP A 177 -0.45 -12.57 11.88
CA ASP A 177 -1.07 -13.78 12.44
C ASP A 177 -2.58 -13.60 12.60
N ARG A 178 -3.02 -12.43 13.06
CA ARG A 178 -4.44 -12.13 13.28
C ARG A 178 -5.22 -12.00 11.97
N TRP A 179 -4.58 -11.51 10.91
CA TRP A 179 -5.25 -11.23 9.63
C TRP A 179 -5.06 -12.31 8.58
N THR A 180 -4.25 -13.32 8.85
CA THR A 180 -4.00 -14.43 7.94
C THR A 180 -4.89 -15.61 8.28
N ALA A 181 -5.92 -15.86 7.46
CA ALA A 181 -6.86 -16.95 7.69
C ALA A 181 -6.30 -18.36 7.37
N LYS A 182 -5.31 -18.43 6.49
CA LYS A 182 -4.76 -19.71 6.01
C LYS A 182 -3.24 -19.74 6.20
N GLU A 183 -2.77 -20.75 6.91
CA GLU A 183 -1.33 -21.03 7.07
C GLU A 183 -0.62 -21.13 5.70
N GLY A 184 0.60 -20.59 5.62
CA GLY A 184 1.40 -20.56 4.38
C GLY A 184 0.94 -19.56 3.32
N SER A 185 -0.04 -18.70 3.63
CA SER A 185 -0.45 -17.62 2.73
C SER A 185 0.67 -16.61 2.52
N ILE A 186 1.42 -16.30 3.57
CA ILE A 186 2.62 -15.46 3.54
C ILE A 186 3.83 -16.39 3.51
N THR A 187 4.66 -16.29 2.49
CA THR A 187 5.91 -17.05 2.40
C THR A 187 6.98 -16.43 3.29
N GLU A 188 7.98 -17.22 3.72
CA GLU A 188 9.10 -16.70 4.52
C GLU A 188 9.84 -15.56 3.81
N GLU A 189 9.95 -15.65 2.49
CA GLU A 189 10.59 -14.64 1.66
C GLU A 189 9.80 -13.32 1.68
N ALA A 190 8.46 -13.39 1.52
CA ALA A 190 7.58 -12.23 1.60
C ALA A 190 7.57 -11.63 3.02
N TYR A 191 7.52 -12.47 4.05
CA TYR A 191 7.58 -12.04 5.44
C TYR A 191 8.89 -11.31 5.75
N SER A 192 10.03 -11.85 5.30
CA SER A 192 11.34 -11.24 5.51
C SER A 192 11.40 -9.84 4.90
N GLU A 193 10.79 -9.65 3.72
CA GLU A 193 10.72 -8.35 3.07
C GLU A 193 9.79 -7.38 3.82
N TYR A 194 8.63 -7.84 4.29
CA TYR A 194 7.75 -7.01 5.12
C TYR A 194 8.46 -6.56 6.39
N LEU A 195 9.15 -7.48 7.08
CA LEU A 195 9.88 -7.17 8.31
C LEU A 195 11.02 -6.19 8.05
N ARG A 196 11.79 -6.39 6.97
CA ARG A 196 12.87 -5.48 6.58
C ARG A 196 12.35 -4.05 6.42
N CYS A 197 11.30 -3.88 5.64
CA CYS A 197 10.73 -2.57 5.35
C CYS A 197 10.02 -1.95 6.58
N PHE A 198 9.25 -2.76 7.31
CA PHE A 198 8.49 -2.28 8.46
C PHE A 198 9.36 -1.97 9.68
N SER A 199 10.57 -2.52 9.77
CA SER A 199 11.52 -2.21 10.84
C SER A 199 12.21 -0.84 10.67
N ASP A 200 12.06 -0.19 9.52
CA ASP A 200 12.56 1.18 9.31
C ASP A 200 11.70 2.19 10.10
N PRO A 201 12.29 2.96 11.02
CA PRO A 201 11.56 3.99 11.77
C PRO A 201 10.83 5.01 10.88
N ALA A 202 11.38 5.31 9.69
CA ALA A 202 10.73 6.20 8.73
C ALA A 202 9.45 5.59 8.15
N THR A 203 9.43 4.27 7.90
CA THR A 203 8.22 3.54 7.49
C THR A 203 7.16 3.56 8.58
N ILE A 204 7.55 3.33 9.84
CA ILE A 204 6.62 3.38 10.98
C ILE A 204 6.02 4.78 11.08
N LYS A 205 6.85 5.84 11.06
CA LYS A 205 6.38 7.23 11.11
C LYS A 205 5.43 7.54 9.95
N ALA A 206 5.80 7.19 8.73
CA ALA A 206 4.98 7.39 7.54
C ALA A 206 3.63 6.66 7.65
N SER A 207 3.63 5.41 8.15
CA SER A 207 2.41 4.62 8.31
C SER A 207 1.47 5.17 9.39
N CYS A 208 2.00 5.88 10.40
CA CYS A 208 1.17 6.58 11.39
C CYS A 208 0.55 7.85 10.81
N ALA A 209 1.23 8.52 9.87
CA ALA A 209 0.73 9.71 9.19
C ALA A 209 -0.25 9.43 8.04
N ASP A 210 -0.25 8.20 7.50
CA ASP A 210 -1.12 7.76 6.40
C ASP A 210 -2.55 7.44 6.96
#